data_1e22fcb3cb29b40c5d6f868b6a5fbef0
#
_entry.id   1e22fcb3cb29b40c5d6f868b6a5fbef0
#
_cell.length_a   1.000
_cell.length_b   1.000
_cell.length_c   1.000
_cell.angle_alpha   90.00
_cell.angle_beta   90.00
_cell.angle_gamma   90.00
#
_symmetry.space_group_name_H-M   'P 1'
#
loop_
_entity.id
_entity.type
_entity.pdbx_description
1 polymer ?
#
loop_
_entity_poly.entity_id
_entity_poly.type
_entity_poly.pdbx_seq_one_letter_code
_entity_poly.pdbx_strand_id
1 'polypeptide(L)'
;VKTSRKDLYDFIVKELKESFSDLPTEKNESNYGRFTLWGAKALLANVYLNAEVYTGDPQWNACIQECDDIINSGKYSLDINYSDPFKAHNENSLENILVIPYDEIFATGFNYHLAALHGANQKTYDLVGSPWGAGAYKGIPQFIDTYDPDDERLNATWLGGPQYASDRTPLTGSYDLMGQPLIFVNKMPNGIFTGEAEGYRWLKYEVEMGARSELNNDLVLFRLTQVHMMKAECLLRTGKADQAASIVSMVRKRAFKEHPEKAIVSGAQLQEKSCYKYGTVENYVLTSQNQVYPEKFGRFYDELGWEFAGESYRRRDMIRFGHFTKAKWLSHEPNGDYKTVFPLPQKVVDTNPNLEQNPNYQ
;
A
#
# COMPACT_ATOMS: atom_id res chain seq x y z
N VAL A 1 14.87 0.48 -30.89
CA VAL A 1 13.42 0.65 -31.04
C VAL A 1 12.75 0.31 -29.71
N LYS A 2 11.82 1.12 -29.28
CA LYS A 2 11.04 0.87 -28.06
C LYS A 2 10.09 -0.33 -28.29
N THR A 3 10.20 -1.33 -27.43
CA THR A 3 9.30 -2.52 -27.46
C THR A 3 7.86 -2.10 -27.11
N SER A 4 6.87 -2.70 -27.77
CA SER A 4 5.48 -2.46 -27.44
C SER A 4 5.15 -2.94 -26.01
N ARG A 5 4.12 -2.36 -25.39
CA ARG A 5 3.69 -2.79 -24.05
C ARG A 5 3.21 -4.23 -24.06
N LYS A 6 2.53 -4.65 -25.13
CA LYS A 6 2.06 -6.01 -25.30
C LYS A 6 3.22 -7.00 -25.44
N ASP A 7 4.20 -6.72 -26.28
CA ASP A 7 5.36 -7.62 -26.47
C ASP A 7 6.16 -7.75 -25.17
N LEU A 8 6.30 -6.65 -24.41
CA LEU A 8 6.95 -6.70 -23.11
C LEU A 8 6.15 -7.52 -22.09
N TYR A 9 4.82 -7.40 -22.11
CA TYR A 9 3.94 -8.22 -21.27
C TYR A 9 4.10 -9.71 -21.61
N ASP A 10 4.04 -10.06 -22.90
CA ASP A 10 4.18 -11.44 -23.36
C ASP A 10 5.55 -12.03 -22.99
N PHE A 11 6.61 -11.23 -23.11
CA PHE A 11 7.97 -11.58 -22.67
C PHE A 11 8.02 -11.87 -21.16
N ILE A 12 7.48 -10.96 -20.32
CA ILE A 12 7.48 -11.14 -18.85
C ILE A 12 6.72 -12.41 -18.44
N VAL A 13 5.55 -12.65 -19.05
CA VAL A 13 4.75 -13.86 -18.75
C VAL A 13 5.51 -15.12 -19.14
N LYS A 14 6.18 -15.11 -20.29
CA LYS A 14 7.00 -16.25 -20.76
C LYS A 14 8.15 -16.52 -19.81
N GLU A 15 8.98 -15.52 -19.52
CA GLU A 15 10.17 -15.66 -18.65
C GLU A 15 9.80 -16.17 -17.25
N LEU A 16 8.72 -15.63 -16.66
CA LEU A 16 8.24 -16.10 -15.36
C LEU A 16 7.83 -17.57 -15.39
N LYS A 17 7.07 -17.99 -16.40
CA LYS A 17 6.64 -19.38 -16.51
C LYS A 17 7.79 -20.36 -16.76
N GLU A 18 8.74 -19.98 -17.60
CA GLU A 18 9.93 -20.79 -17.89
C GLU A 18 10.83 -20.95 -16.65
N SER A 19 10.87 -19.97 -15.76
CA SER A 19 11.66 -20.02 -14.51
C SER A 19 11.09 -20.94 -13.44
N PHE A 20 9.82 -21.33 -13.50
CA PHE A 20 9.15 -22.02 -12.39
C PHE A 20 9.81 -23.34 -12.00
N SER A 21 10.33 -24.10 -12.97
CA SER A 21 11.00 -25.38 -12.70
C SER A 21 12.33 -25.24 -11.97
N ASP A 22 12.96 -24.07 -12.05
CA ASP A 22 14.29 -23.81 -11.52
C ASP A 22 14.26 -23.14 -10.15
N LEU A 23 13.06 -22.69 -9.72
CA LEU A 23 12.90 -21.96 -8.45
C LEU A 23 12.60 -22.90 -7.29
N PRO A 24 13.20 -22.64 -6.10
CA PRO A 24 12.94 -23.44 -4.91
C PRO A 24 11.48 -23.26 -4.44
N THR A 25 10.92 -24.33 -3.87
CA THR A 25 9.55 -24.36 -3.31
C THR A 25 9.50 -24.19 -1.81
N GLU A 26 10.63 -24.34 -1.12
CA GLU A 26 10.68 -24.32 0.34
C GLU A 26 10.84 -22.89 0.87
N LYS A 27 10.06 -22.56 1.91
CA LYS A 27 10.23 -21.36 2.72
C LYS A 27 11.19 -21.70 3.87
N ASN A 28 12.45 -21.28 3.76
CA ASN A 28 13.49 -21.53 4.76
C ASN A 28 14.53 -20.41 4.71
N GLU A 29 15.47 -20.40 5.65
CA GLU A 29 16.53 -19.38 5.76
C GLU A 29 17.38 -19.24 4.49
N SER A 30 17.69 -20.34 3.79
CA SER A 30 18.53 -20.28 2.59
C SER A 30 17.85 -19.61 1.40
N ASN A 31 16.51 -19.55 1.40
CA ASN A 31 15.69 -18.94 0.36
C ASN A 31 15.08 -17.59 0.80
N TYR A 32 15.33 -17.17 2.04
CA TYR A 32 14.79 -15.92 2.56
C TYR A 32 15.31 -14.71 1.77
N GLY A 33 14.42 -13.76 1.43
CA GLY A 33 14.75 -12.62 0.59
C GLY A 33 15.04 -12.93 -0.88
N ARG A 34 14.87 -14.19 -1.30
CA ARG A 34 15.08 -14.64 -2.68
C ARG A 34 13.77 -15.01 -3.35
N PHE A 35 13.75 -14.98 -4.67
CA PHE A 35 12.61 -15.50 -5.41
C PHE A 35 12.51 -17.02 -5.20
N THR A 36 11.35 -17.45 -4.72
CA THR A 36 10.89 -18.83 -4.72
C THR A 36 9.83 -18.98 -5.82
N LEU A 37 9.40 -20.21 -6.11
CA LEU A 37 8.26 -20.48 -6.99
C LEU A 37 7.04 -19.63 -6.58
N TRP A 38 6.79 -19.48 -5.30
CA TRP A 38 5.62 -18.76 -4.78
C TRP A 38 5.73 -17.24 -4.96
N GLY A 39 6.92 -16.67 -4.82
CA GLY A 39 7.20 -15.27 -5.14
C GLY A 39 7.03 -15.00 -6.63
N ALA A 40 7.50 -15.89 -7.50
CA ALA A 40 7.33 -15.77 -8.94
C ALA A 40 5.87 -15.92 -9.37
N LYS A 41 5.11 -16.84 -8.77
CA LYS A 41 3.66 -16.98 -8.99
C LYS A 41 2.88 -15.76 -8.49
N ALA A 42 3.24 -15.18 -7.35
CA ALA A 42 2.61 -13.95 -6.86
C ALA A 42 2.87 -12.77 -7.81
N LEU A 43 4.07 -12.65 -8.35
CA LEU A 43 4.39 -11.67 -9.38
C LEU A 43 3.59 -11.92 -10.67
N LEU A 44 3.50 -13.17 -11.13
CA LEU A 44 2.72 -13.50 -12.33
C LEU A 44 1.22 -13.24 -12.12
N ALA A 45 0.66 -13.59 -10.96
CA ALA A 45 -0.73 -13.26 -10.60
C ALA A 45 -0.98 -11.74 -10.70
N ASN A 46 -0.02 -10.95 -10.19
CA ASN A 46 -0.08 -9.50 -10.27
C ASN A 46 0.00 -8.99 -11.72
N VAL A 47 0.83 -9.58 -12.57
CA VAL A 47 0.91 -9.26 -14.01
C VAL A 47 -0.42 -9.58 -14.70
N TYR A 48 -1.03 -10.73 -14.41
CA TYR A 48 -2.34 -11.10 -14.95
C TYR A 48 -3.48 -10.20 -14.46
N LEU A 49 -3.48 -9.80 -13.16
CA LEU A 49 -4.46 -8.87 -12.62
C LEU A 49 -4.49 -7.54 -13.38
N ASN A 50 -3.32 -7.09 -13.86
CA ASN A 50 -3.19 -5.82 -14.58
C ASN A 50 -3.12 -5.99 -16.11
N ALA A 51 -3.36 -7.19 -16.65
CA ALA A 51 -3.25 -7.49 -18.08
C ALA A 51 -4.14 -6.60 -18.96
N GLU A 52 -5.38 -6.34 -18.54
CA GLU A 52 -6.31 -5.44 -19.24
C GLU A 52 -5.71 -4.03 -19.42
N VAL A 53 -5.03 -3.49 -18.40
CA VAL A 53 -4.34 -2.18 -18.49
C VAL A 53 -3.17 -2.22 -19.46
N TYR A 54 -2.46 -3.35 -19.55
CA TYR A 54 -1.24 -3.46 -20.35
C TYR A 54 -1.52 -3.78 -21.82
N THR A 55 -2.52 -4.62 -22.06
CA THR A 55 -2.77 -5.23 -23.39
C THR A 55 -4.15 -4.95 -23.95
N GLY A 56 -5.11 -4.54 -23.12
CA GLY A 56 -6.53 -4.47 -23.44
C GLY A 56 -7.28 -5.79 -23.22
N ASP A 57 -6.54 -6.90 -22.98
CA ASP A 57 -7.13 -8.24 -22.82
C ASP A 57 -7.05 -8.70 -21.36
N PRO A 58 -8.18 -8.87 -20.66
CA PRO A 58 -8.17 -9.29 -19.26
C PRO A 58 -7.75 -10.76 -19.08
N GLN A 59 -6.99 -11.05 -18.03
CA GLN A 59 -6.50 -12.39 -17.69
C GLN A 59 -6.96 -12.83 -16.29
N TRP A 60 -8.22 -12.55 -15.93
CA TRP A 60 -8.76 -12.80 -14.60
C TRP A 60 -8.68 -14.26 -14.16
N ASN A 61 -9.00 -15.21 -15.06
CA ASN A 61 -8.95 -16.63 -14.72
C ASN A 61 -7.51 -17.13 -14.53
N ALA A 62 -6.56 -16.63 -15.33
CA ALA A 62 -5.15 -16.96 -15.15
C ALA A 62 -4.63 -16.42 -13.81
N CYS A 63 -5.01 -15.21 -13.42
CA CYS A 63 -4.70 -14.66 -12.11
C CYS A 63 -5.26 -15.53 -10.95
N ILE A 64 -6.53 -15.95 -11.06
CA ILE A 64 -7.15 -16.85 -10.06
C ILE A 64 -6.35 -18.13 -9.92
N GLN A 65 -5.92 -18.74 -11.03
CA GLN A 65 -5.15 -20.00 -11.00
C GLN A 65 -3.82 -19.84 -10.25
N GLU A 66 -3.03 -18.79 -10.54
CA GLU A 66 -1.77 -18.58 -9.83
C GLU A 66 -1.99 -18.28 -8.32
N CYS A 67 -3.07 -17.57 -8.00
CA CYS A 67 -3.46 -17.34 -6.60
C CYS A 67 -3.84 -18.66 -5.91
N ASP A 68 -4.61 -19.51 -6.57
CA ASP A 68 -5.03 -20.82 -6.05
C ASP A 68 -3.83 -21.72 -5.81
N ASP A 69 -2.86 -21.74 -6.69
CA ASP A 69 -1.64 -22.54 -6.54
C ASP A 69 -0.87 -22.12 -5.27
N ILE A 70 -0.75 -20.81 -5.02
CA ILE A 70 -0.09 -20.29 -3.81
C ILE A 70 -0.88 -20.66 -2.56
N ILE A 71 -2.19 -20.43 -2.55
CA ILE A 71 -3.07 -20.69 -1.40
C ILE A 71 -3.06 -22.19 -1.07
N ASN A 72 -3.21 -23.04 -2.08
CA ASN A 72 -3.28 -24.49 -1.92
C ASN A 72 -1.92 -25.13 -1.62
N SER A 73 -0.82 -24.42 -1.79
CA SER A 73 0.52 -24.91 -1.41
C SER A 73 0.64 -25.20 0.08
N GLY A 74 -0.17 -24.52 0.91
CA GLY A 74 -0.10 -24.61 2.37
C GLY A 74 1.19 -24.07 2.99
N LYS A 75 2.04 -23.39 2.21
CA LYS A 75 3.32 -22.83 2.68
C LYS A 75 3.16 -21.51 3.43
N TYR A 76 2.03 -20.85 3.26
CA TYR A 76 1.71 -19.54 3.86
C TYR A 76 0.35 -19.59 4.52
N SER A 77 0.17 -18.80 5.58
CA SER A 77 -1.11 -18.58 6.25
C SER A 77 -1.25 -17.11 6.63
N LEU A 78 -2.48 -16.61 6.81
CA LEU A 78 -2.68 -15.28 7.36
C LEU A 78 -2.15 -15.23 8.79
N ASP A 79 -1.43 -14.18 9.12
CA ASP A 79 -1.04 -13.90 10.49
C ASP A 79 -2.27 -13.52 11.34
N ILE A 80 -2.18 -13.76 12.65
CA ILE A 80 -3.32 -13.55 13.58
C ILE A 80 -3.70 -12.07 13.69
N ASN A 81 -2.68 -11.18 13.70
CA ASN A 81 -2.89 -9.75 13.77
C ASN A 81 -2.57 -9.10 12.43
N TYR A 82 -3.28 -8.03 12.12
CA TYR A 82 -2.99 -7.23 10.93
C TYR A 82 -1.55 -6.69 10.88
N SER A 83 -0.99 -6.35 12.04
CA SER A 83 0.35 -5.77 12.17
C SER A 83 1.50 -6.78 12.14
N ASP A 84 1.24 -8.08 12.29
CA ASP A 84 2.30 -9.09 12.42
C ASP A 84 3.27 -9.11 11.21
N PRO A 85 2.83 -8.95 9.94
CA PRO A 85 3.73 -8.88 8.78
C PRO A 85 4.69 -7.68 8.79
N PHE A 86 4.46 -6.69 9.64
CA PHE A 86 5.17 -5.40 9.67
C PHE A 86 5.93 -5.15 10.97
N LYS A 87 6.08 -6.15 11.82
CA LYS A 87 6.85 -6.06 13.07
C LYS A 87 8.34 -5.79 12.82
N ALA A 88 9.04 -5.36 13.85
CA ALA A 88 10.48 -5.08 13.78
C ALA A 88 11.30 -6.31 13.34
N HIS A 89 10.86 -7.51 13.72
CA HIS A 89 11.45 -8.80 13.34
C HIS A 89 10.39 -9.64 12.64
N ASN A 90 10.06 -9.25 11.38
CA ASN A 90 8.98 -9.87 10.61
C ASN A 90 9.43 -11.03 9.70
N GLU A 91 10.67 -11.50 9.84
CA GLU A 91 11.19 -12.68 9.13
C GLU A 91 10.41 -13.95 9.46
N ASN A 92 9.77 -14.00 10.64
CA ASN A 92 8.95 -15.12 11.09
C ASN A 92 7.48 -15.05 10.67
N SER A 93 7.04 -13.99 9.98
CA SER A 93 5.67 -13.88 9.50
C SER A 93 5.28 -15.07 8.62
N LEU A 94 4.15 -15.67 8.91
CA LEU A 94 3.60 -16.78 8.12
C LEU A 94 3.00 -16.30 6.80
N GLU A 95 2.73 -15.01 6.72
CA GLU A 95 2.04 -14.37 5.59
C GLU A 95 3.01 -13.87 4.51
N ASN A 96 4.24 -13.47 4.88
CA ASN A 96 5.20 -12.86 3.97
C ASN A 96 5.74 -13.90 2.96
N ILE A 97 5.53 -13.61 1.66
CA ILE A 97 5.92 -14.47 0.53
C ILE A 97 7.27 -14.05 -0.03
N LEU A 98 7.43 -12.75 -0.28
CA LEU A 98 8.68 -12.16 -0.75
C LEU A 98 8.92 -10.85 -0.03
N VAL A 99 10.11 -10.71 0.52
CA VAL A 99 10.56 -9.50 1.22
C VAL A 99 11.92 -9.04 0.69
N ILE A 100 12.25 -7.79 0.94
CA ILE A 100 13.63 -7.29 0.85
C ILE A 100 14.14 -7.25 2.28
N PRO A 101 15.10 -8.11 2.65
CA PRO A 101 15.67 -8.11 3.99
C PRO A 101 16.44 -6.82 4.27
N TYR A 102 16.19 -6.26 5.44
CA TYR A 102 16.94 -5.12 5.98
C TYR A 102 17.50 -5.45 7.37
N ASP A 103 18.55 -4.76 7.72
CA ASP A 103 19.26 -4.87 8.98
C ASP A 103 19.91 -3.53 9.33
N GLU A 104 19.92 -3.16 10.60
CA GLU A 104 20.44 -1.86 11.04
C GLU A 104 21.94 -1.68 10.83
N ILE A 105 22.69 -2.74 10.49
CA ILE A 105 24.14 -2.74 10.39
C ILE A 105 24.62 -3.14 8.98
N PHE A 106 24.14 -4.29 8.46
CA PHE A 106 24.70 -4.91 7.26
C PHE A 106 23.87 -4.67 5.99
N ALA A 107 22.57 -4.48 6.14
CA ALA A 107 21.62 -4.27 5.03
C ALA A 107 20.76 -3.03 5.30
N THR A 108 21.41 -1.87 5.38
CA THR A 108 20.77 -0.60 5.75
C THR A 108 19.93 -0.01 4.63
N GLY A 109 19.04 0.93 4.96
CA GLY A 109 18.20 1.67 4.02
C GLY A 109 16.72 1.73 4.41
N PHE A 110 16.31 1.01 5.47
CA PHE A 110 14.93 1.04 5.92
C PHE A 110 14.75 2.04 7.08
N ASN A 111 14.54 3.30 6.74
CA ASN A 111 14.53 4.42 7.69
C ASN A 111 13.31 5.35 7.54
N TYR A 112 12.21 4.84 7.03
CA TYR A 112 10.99 5.62 6.75
C TYR A 112 10.45 6.37 7.98
N HIS A 113 10.64 5.82 9.20
CA HIS A 113 10.18 6.40 10.45
C HIS A 113 10.81 7.78 10.71
N LEU A 114 12.04 8.00 10.26
CA LEU A 114 12.70 9.30 10.38
C LEU A 114 11.98 10.39 9.57
N ALA A 115 11.39 10.03 8.43
CA ALA A 115 10.59 10.95 7.62
C ALA A 115 9.12 11.02 8.08
N ALA A 116 8.58 9.95 8.64
CA ALA A 116 7.19 9.88 9.08
C ALA A 116 6.96 10.60 10.42
N LEU A 117 7.85 10.43 11.39
CA LEU A 117 7.71 10.92 12.75
C LEU A 117 8.10 12.40 12.87
N HIS A 118 7.53 13.05 13.87
CA HIS A 118 7.97 14.37 14.35
C HIS A 118 9.23 14.21 15.20
N GLY A 119 10.11 15.23 15.23
CA GLY A 119 11.36 15.19 16.01
C GLY A 119 11.15 14.86 17.50
N ALA A 120 10.07 15.36 18.11
CA ALA A 120 9.72 15.04 19.48
C ALA A 120 9.44 13.54 19.72
N ASN A 121 9.00 12.80 18.70
CA ASN A 121 8.77 11.36 18.81
C ASN A 121 10.07 10.54 18.98
N GLN A 122 11.24 11.16 18.91
CA GLN A 122 12.46 10.55 19.39
C GLN A 122 12.27 9.99 20.81
N LYS A 123 11.59 10.75 21.68
CA LYS A 123 11.30 10.34 23.06
C LYS A 123 10.20 9.28 23.18
N THR A 124 9.31 9.17 22.17
CA THR A 124 8.25 8.14 22.18
C THR A 124 8.86 6.75 22.09
N TYR A 125 9.87 6.60 21.26
CA TYR A 125 10.52 5.32 20.95
C TYR A 125 11.95 5.21 21.50
N ASP A 126 12.41 6.18 22.30
CA ASP A 126 13.79 6.26 22.81
C ASP A 126 14.85 6.11 21.71
N LEU A 127 14.59 6.70 20.52
CA LEU A 127 15.43 6.54 19.34
C LEU A 127 16.83 7.10 19.56
N VAL A 128 17.83 6.40 19.04
CA VAL A 128 19.22 6.88 19.04
C VAL A 128 19.37 8.12 18.15
N GLY A 129 18.68 8.16 17.00
CA GLY A 129 18.64 9.31 16.08
C GLY A 129 17.32 10.07 16.14
N SER A 130 17.36 11.40 15.97
CA SER A 130 16.13 12.20 15.91
C SER A 130 15.45 12.05 14.54
N PRO A 131 14.12 11.87 14.50
CA PRO A 131 13.35 12.02 13.26
C PRO A 131 13.59 13.39 12.61
N TRP A 132 13.38 13.46 11.27
CA TRP A 132 13.73 14.66 10.49
C TRP A 132 12.76 15.84 10.66
N GLY A 133 11.84 15.79 11.61
CA GLY A 133 11.09 16.92 12.12
C GLY A 133 9.65 17.02 11.68
N ALA A 134 9.33 17.43 10.47
CA ALA A 134 7.97 17.86 10.14
C ALA A 134 6.99 16.73 9.80
N GLY A 135 7.46 15.48 9.69
CA GLY A 135 6.64 14.33 9.29
C GLY A 135 6.19 14.42 7.82
N ALA A 136 6.96 13.82 6.91
CA ALA A 136 6.69 13.88 5.47
C ALA A 136 5.56 12.93 5.04
N TYR A 137 5.42 11.77 5.70
CA TYR A 137 4.43 10.76 5.34
C TYR A 137 3.17 10.93 6.18
N LYS A 138 2.20 11.66 5.64
CA LYS A 138 0.94 12.00 6.30
C LYS A 138 -0.24 11.36 5.59
N GLY A 139 -1.21 10.88 6.36
CA GLY A 139 -2.50 10.40 5.84
C GLY A 139 -3.36 11.58 5.34
N ILE A 140 -3.94 11.42 4.16
CA ILE A 140 -4.91 12.39 3.62
C ILE A 140 -6.18 12.30 4.46
N PRO A 141 -6.68 13.42 5.04
CA PRO A 141 -7.86 13.39 5.92
C PRO A 141 -9.09 12.73 5.28
N GLN A 142 -9.34 13.00 4.00
CA GLN A 142 -10.43 12.38 3.26
C GLN A 142 -10.33 10.85 3.24
N PHE A 143 -9.11 10.28 3.26
CA PHE A 143 -8.90 8.84 3.31
C PHE A 143 -9.04 8.30 4.72
N ILE A 144 -8.48 8.98 5.71
CA ILE A 144 -8.62 8.60 7.12
C ILE A 144 -10.09 8.56 7.55
N ASP A 145 -10.90 9.51 7.10
CA ASP A 145 -12.34 9.58 7.38
C ASP A 145 -13.15 8.41 6.79
N THR A 146 -12.56 7.60 5.91
CA THR A 146 -13.24 6.42 5.34
C THR A 146 -13.15 5.17 6.20
N TYR A 147 -12.26 5.13 7.19
CA TYR A 147 -12.15 3.99 8.09
C TYR A 147 -13.34 3.90 9.03
N ASP A 148 -13.79 2.68 9.31
CA ASP A 148 -14.65 2.42 10.45
C ASP A 148 -13.84 2.65 11.76
N PRO A 149 -14.38 3.34 12.77
CA PRO A 149 -13.66 3.57 14.04
C PRO A 149 -13.19 2.29 14.74
N ASP A 150 -13.87 1.17 14.52
CA ASP A 150 -13.55 -0.13 15.12
C ASP A 150 -12.60 -0.96 14.24
N ASP A 151 -12.14 -0.42 13.11
CA ASP A 151 -11.17 -1.07 12.24
C ASP A 151 -9.76 -0.90 12.82
N GLU A 152 -9.18 -1.98 13.35
CA GLU A 152 -7.84 -1.97 13.95
C GLU A 152 -6.76 -1.45 12.98
N ARG A 153 -6.98 -1.57 11.66
CA ARG A 153 -6.05 -1.08 10.62
C ARG A 153 -5.84 0.43 10.68
N LEU A 154 -6.85 1.18 11.15
CA LEU A 154 -6.72 2.63 11.34
C LEU A 154 -5.54 2.96 12.26
N ASN A 155 -5.57 2.45 13.48
CA ASN A 155 -4.57 2.74 14.48
C ASN A 155 -3.24 1.96 14.26
N ALA A 156 -3.30 0.82 13.58
CA ALA A 156 -2.11 0.04 13.22
C ALA A 156 -1.31 0.65 12.05
N THR A 157 -1.92 1.58 11.31
CA THR A 157 -1.28 2.20 10.14
C THR A 157 -1.01 3.68 10.35
N TRP A 158 -1.83 4.36 11.17
CA TRP A 158 -1.84 5.81 11.27
C TRP A 158 -1.69 6.28 12.71
N LEU A 159 -0.60 6.96 13.00
CA LEU A 159 -0.35 7.56 14.31
C LEU A 159 -1.06 8.92 14.38
N GLY A 160 -2.10 9.00 15.21
CA GLY A 160 -2.89 10.20 15.47
C GLY A 160 -2.99 10.51 16.97
N GLY A 161 -3.65 11.63 17.31
CA GLY A 161 -3.95 12.02 18.67
C GLY A 161 -2.76 12.58 19.47
N PRO A 162 -2.90 12.67 20.82
CA PRO A 162 -1.87 13.19 21.72
C PRO A 162 -0.61 12.33 21.69
N GLN A 163 0.55 13.00 21.67
CA GLN A 163 1.85 12.33 21.63
C GLN A 163 2.53 12.33 23.00
N TYR A 164 3.16 11.20 23.32
CA TYR A 164 3.79 10.98 24.62
C TYR A 164 5.21 10.39 24.44
N ALA A 165 6.08 10.70 25.38
CA ALA A 165 7.35 10.01 25.57
C ALA A 165 7.11 8.56 26.06
N SER A 166 8.16 7.74 26.07
CA SER A 166 8.14 6.37 26.60
C SER A 166 7.69 6.26 28.07
N ASP A 167 8.02 7.28 28.87
CA ASP A 167 7.61 7.43 30.28
C ASP A 167 6.21 8.02 30.48
N ARG A 168 5.42 8.20 29.39
CA ARG A 168 4.10 8.82 29.37
C ARG A 168 4.07 10.34 29.58
N THR A 169 5.19 11.03 29.62
CA THR A 169 5.23 12.49 29.65
C THR A 169 4.66 13.05 28.33
N PRO A 170 3.70 14.00 28.36
CA PRO A 170 3.19 14.63 27.14
C PRO A 170 4.30 15.33 26.36
N LEU A 171 4.33 15.10 25.03
CA LEU A 171 5.26 15.80 24.15
C LEU A 171 4.71 17.16 23.74
N THR A 172 5.62 18.09 23.44
CA THR A 172 5.31 19.44 22.97
C THR A 172 5.85 19.66 21.55
N GLY A 173 5.21 20.56 20.82
CA GLY A 173 5.65 20.99 19.50
C GLY A 173 6.94 21.83 19.55
N SER A 174 7.58 21.97 18.40
CA SER A 174 8.90 22.60 18.24
C SER A 174 8.89 23.81 17.28
N TYR A 175 7.83 23.99 16.50
CA TYR A 175 7.72 25.02 15.47
C TYR A 175 6.52 25.94 15.74
N ASP A 176 5.46 25.80 14.97
CA ASP A 176 4.21 26.58 15.12
C ASP A 176 3.46 26.26 16.43
N LEU A 177 3.74 25.12 17.07
CA LEU A 177 3.21 24.71 18.36
C LEU A 177 4.27 24.74 19.47
N MET A 178 5.31 25.56 19.37
CA MET A 178 6.37 25.59 20.39
C MET A 178 5.83 25.69 21.81
N GLY A 179 6.15 24.68 22.63
CA GLY A 179 5.73 24.58 24.00
C GLY A 179 4.26 24.18 24.23
N GLN A 180 3.47 24.02 23.18
CA GLN A 180 2.10 23.52 23.27
C GLN A 180 2.08 21.98 23.16
N PRO A 181 1.05 21.29 23.66
CA PRO A 181 0.92 19.84 23.50
C PRO A 181 0.95 19.44 22.01
N LEU A 182 1.77 18.44 21.69
CA LEU A 182 1.82 17.86 20.34
C LEU A 182 0.67 16.85 20.17
N ILE A 183 -0.33 17.23 19.40
CA ILE A 183 -1.52 16.40 19.11
C ILE A 183 -1.67 16.30 17.60
N PHE A 184 -1.45 15.11 17.03
CA PHE A 184 -1.68 14.92 15.60
C PHE A 184 -3.18 14.88 15.29
N VAL A 185 -3.62 15.78 14.40
CA VAL A 185 -5.02 15.94 14.05
C VAL A 185 -5.27 15.49 12.62
N ASN A 186 -6.42 14.86 12.37
CA ASN A 186 -6.83 14.45 11.03
C ASN A 186 -7.38 15.64 10.23
N LYS A 187 -6.52 16.65 10.00
CA LYS A 187 -6.85 17.87 9.24
C LYS A 187 -5.63 18.31 8.45
N MET A 188 -5.86 18.84 7.27
CA MET A 188 -4.85 19.52 6.45
C MET A 188 -5.49 20.69 5.72
N PRO A 189 -4.83 21.86 5.64
CA PRO A 189 -5.38 23.02 4.91
C PRO A 189 -5.35 22.78 3.40
N ASN A 190 -4.35 22.07 2.91
CA ASN A 190 -4.14 21.62 1.52
C ASN A 190 -3.01 20.58 1.50
N GLY A 191 -2.55 20.17 0.32
CA GLY A 191 -1.46 19.20 0.17
C GLY A 191 -0.05 19.78 0.07
N ILE A 192 0.12 21.09 0.20
CA ILE A 192 1.41 21.77 -0.01
C ILE A 192 2.02 22.22 1.32
N PHE A 193 1.24 22.87 2.17
CA PHE A 193 1.68 23.39 3.46
C PHE A 193 0.84 22.80 4.57
N THR A 194 1.50 22.16 5.52
CA THR A 194 0.87 21.60 6.71
C THR A 194 1.70 21.98 7.93
N GLY A 195 1.02 22.36 9.03
CA GLY A 195 1.63 22.55 10.34
C GLY A 195 2.19 21.25 10.91
N GLU A 196 2.96 21.39 11.99
CA GLU A 196 3.63 20.25 12.63
C GLU A 196 2.65 19.22 13.22
N ALA A 197 1.45 19.63 13.64
CA ALA A 197 0.42 18.74 14.17
C ALA A 197 -0.52 18.17 13.11
N GLU A 198 -0.53 18.70 11.89
CA GLU A 198 -1.51 18.36 10.87
C GLU A 198 -1.21 17.05 10.15
N GLY A 199 -2.24 16.25 9.94
CA GLY A 199 -2.20 14.92 9.32
C GLY A 199 -1.68 13.82 10.27
N TYR A 200 -2.37 12.68 10.24
CA TYR A 200 -1.87 11.48 10.91
C TYR A 200 -0.61 10.99 10.23
N ARG A 201 0.34 10.43 10.99
CA ARG A 201 1.62 9.93 10.47
C ARG A 201 1.48 8.49 10.03
N TRP A 202 2.01 8.17 8.85
CA TRP A 202 2.08 6.78 8.42
C TRP A 202 3.10 6.00 9.23
N LEU A 203 2.66 4.95 9.92
CA LEU A 203 3.47 4.16 10.83
C LEU A 203 3.09 2.68 10.80
N LYS A 204 2.95 2.13 9.61
CA LYS A 204 2.52 0.74 9.41
C LYS A 204 3.55 -0.28 9.89
N TYR A 205 4.83 -0.02 9.65
CA TYR A 205 5.90 -0.84 10.18
C TYR A 205 6.21 -0.43 11.62
N GLU A 206 6.34 -1.42 12.48
CA GLU A 206 6.69 -1.20 13.89
C GLU A 206 8.03 -0.47 14.01
N VAL A 207 8.10 0.49 14.90
CA VAL A 207 9.34 1.14 15.29
C VAL A 207 9.74 0.58 16.65
N GLU A 208 10.83 -0.17 16.69
CA GLU A 208 11.35 -0.78 17.90
C GLU A 208 11.86 0.28 18.89
N MET A 209 11.68 0.02 20.18
CA MET A 209 12.20 0.91 21.24
C MET A 209 13.74 0.92 21.20
N GLY A 210 14.32 2.11 21.24
CA GLY A 210 15.77 2.29 21.14
C GLY A 210 16.36 2.14 19.74
N ALA A 211 15.50 2.05 18.70
CA ALA A 211 15.94 1.88 17.33
C ALA A 211 16.92 2.98 16.89
N ARG A 212 17.82 2.60 16.02
CA ARG A 212 18.77 3.51 15.33
C ARG A 212 18.10 4.19 14.14
N SER A 213 18.91 4.83 13.30
CA SER A 213 18.43 5.42 12.05
C SER A 213 17.91 4.39 11.07
N GLU A 214 18.41 3.18 11.12
CA GLU A 214 17.99 2.06 10.29
C GLU A 214 17.19 1.07 11.12
N LEU A 215 16.13 0.52 10.55
CA LEU A 215 15.27 -0.47 11.20
C LEU A 215 15.61 -1.89 10.75
N ASN A 216 15.22 -2.86 11.57
CA ASN A 216 15.38 -4.29 11.33
C ASN A 216 14.16 -4.94 10.65
N ASN A 217 13.17 -4.14 10.26
CA ASN A 217 12.01 -4.68 9.55
C ASN A 217 12.37 -5.00 8.10
N ASP A 218 11.94 -6.13 7.61
CA ASP A 218 12.01 -6.45 6.19
C ASP A 218 10.89 -5.80 5.40
N LEU A 219 11.21 -5.23 4.25
CA LEU A 219 10.21 -4.62 3.37
C LEU A 219 9.40 -5.70 2.64
N VAL A 220 8.11 -5.75 2.92
CA VAL A 220 7.20 -6.73 2.32
C VAL A 220 6.87 -6.33 0.88
N LEU A 221 7.22 -7.19 -0.08
CA LEU A 221 6.87 -7.04 -1.50
C LEU A 221 5.60 -7.81 -1.87
N PHE A 222 5.49 -9.07 -1.39
CA PHE A 222 4.30 -9.89 -1.56
C PHE A 222 3.97 -10.61 -0.27
N ARG A 223 2.70 -10.59 0.11
CA ARG A 223 2.13 -11.32 1.25
C ARG A 223 0.83 -12.03 0.87
N LEU A 224 0.47 -13.06 1.61
CA LEU A 224 -0.68 -13.92 1.29
C LEU A 224 -2.00 -13.14 1.19
N THR A 225 -2.19 -12.12 2.02
CA THR A 225 -3.38 -11.24 1.91
C THR A 225 -3.49 -10.61 0.52
N GLN A 226 -2.38 -10.19 -0.07
CA GLN A 226 -2.41 -9.65 -1.43
C GLN A 226 -2.87 -10.70 -2.44
N VAL A 227 -2.42 -11.95 -2.29
CA VAL A 227 -2.86 -13.07 -3.13
C VAL A 227 -4.37 -13.30 -3.00
N HIS A 228 -4.89 -13.29 -1.77
CA HIS A 228 -6.32 -13.39 -1.50
C HIS A 228 -7.11 -12.25 -2.14
N MET A 229 -6.62 -11.01 -2.01
CA MET A 229 -7.32 -9.84 -2.55
C MET A 229 -7.24 -9.77 -4.09
N MET A 230 -6.14 -10.20 -4.71
CA MET A 230 -6.06 -10.35 -6.18
C MET A 230 -7.08 -11.37 -6.68
N LYS A 231 -7.21 -12.52 -6.02
CA LYS A 231 -8.23 -13.53 -6.33
C LYS A 231 -9.64 -12.96 -6.16
N ALA A 232 -9.92 -12.26 -5.05
CA ALA A 232 -11.22 -11.65 -4.80
C ALA A 232 -11.59 -10.62 -5.89
N GLU A 233 -10.65 -9.77 -6.32
CA GLU A 233 -10.90 -8.84 -7.42
C GLU A 233 -11.26 -9.57 -8.73
N CYS A 234 -10.50 -10.60 -9.08
CA CYS A 234 -10.77 -11.39 -10.29
C CYS A 234 -12.12 -12.11 -10.22
N LEU A 235 -12.52 -12.58 -9.04
CA LEU A 235 -13.85 -13.17 -8.83
C LEU A 235 -14.96 -12.13 -9.02
N LEU A 236 -14.80 -10.90 -8.50
CA LEU A 236 -15.74 -9.79 -8.72
C LEU A 236 -15.87 -9.49 -10.22
N ARG A 237 -14.74 -9.39 -10.93
CA ARG A 237 -14.69 -9.06 -12.36
C ARG A 237 -15.27 -10.19 -13.25
N THR A 238 -15.32 -11.42 -12.74
CA THR A 238 -15.93 -12.59 -13.42
C THR A 238 -17.33 -12.93 -12.91
N GLY A 239 -17.99 -12.02 -12.15
CA GLY A 239 -19.38 -12.16 -11.72
C GLY A 239 -19.60 -13.09 -10.51
N LYS A 240 -18.54 -13.46 -9.78
CA LYS A 240 -18.59 -14.36 -8.63
C LYS A 240 -18.50 -13.55 -7.30
N ALA A 241 -19.36 -12.56 -7.16
CA ALA A 241 -19.27 -11.57 -6.08
C ALA A 241 -19.34 -12.16 -4.67
N ASP A 242 -20.18 -13.19 -4.43
CA ASP A 242 -20.30 -13.81 -3.10
C ASP A 242 -19.06 -14.63 -2.74
N GLN A 243 -18.38 -15.24 -3.72
CA GLN A 243 -17.10 -15.89 -3.47
C GLN A 243 -16.01 -14.86 -3.10
N ALA A 244 -15.98 -13.73 -3.78
CA ALA A 244 -15.10 -12.62 -3.43
C ALA A 244 -15.38 -12.11 -2.01
N ALA A 245 -16.65 -11.93 -1.66
CA ALA A 245 -17.07 -11.47 -0.34
C ALA A 245 -16.65 -12.42 0.79
N SER A 246 -16.68 -13.71 0.55
CA SER A 246 -16.18 -14.72 1.50
C SER A 246 -14.69 -14.54 1.79
N ILE A 247 -13.88 -14.29 0.75
CA ILE A 247 -12.45 -14.05 0.89
C ILE A 247 -12.19 -12.72 1.64
N VAL A 248 -12.86 -11.64 1.23
CA VAL A 248 -12.72 -10.33 1.88
C VAL A 248 -13.12 -10.42 3.35
N SER A 249 -14.23 -11.06 3.68
CA SER A 249 -14.68 -11.25 5.06
C SER A 249 -13.65 -12.04 5.89
N MET A 250 -13.03 -13.05 5.30
CA MET A 250 -11.96 -13.82 5.97
C MET A 250 -10.76 -12.92 6.30
N VAL A 251 -10.30 -12.10 5.37
CA VAL A 251 -9.17 -11.16 5.58
C VAL A 251 -9.52 -10.13 6.65
N ARG A 252 -10.74 -9.60 6.63
CA ARG A 252 -11.22 -8.56 7.57
C ARG A 252 -11.32 -9.03 9.01
N LYS A 253 -11.49 -10.32 9.30
CA LYS A 253 -11.66 -10.85 10.67
C LYS A 253 -10.58 -10.39 11.64
N ARG A 254 -9.33 -10.28 11.19
CA ARG A 254 -8.20 -9.85 12.02
C ARG A 254 -8.18 -8.34 12.32
N ALA A 255 -8.96 -7.56 11.56
CA ALA A 255 -9.10 -6.12 11.72
C ALA A 255 -10.33 -5.71 12.56
N PHE A 256 -11.23 -6.66 12.84
CA PHE A 256 -12.47 -6.44 13.60
C PHE A 256 -12.65 -7.51 14.68
N LYS A 257 -11.64 -7.72 15.52
CA LYS A 257 -11.66 -8.78 16.54
C LYS A 257 -12.71 -8.53 17.61
N GLU A 258 -12.85 -7.28 18.05
CA GLU A 258 -13.85 -6.88 19.05
C GLU A 258 -15.25 -6.75 18.46
N HIS A 259 -15.36 -6.61 17.13
CA HIS A 259 -16.60 -6.43 16.39
C HIS A 259 -16.66 -7.36 15.17
N PRO A 260 -16.69 -8.70 15.38
CA PRO A 260 -16.56 -9.68 14.29
C PRO A 260 -17.70 -9.62 13.26
N GLU A 261 -18.86 -9.08 13.62
CA GLU A 261 -19.98 -8.84 12.71
C GLU A 261 -19.63 -7.80 11.62
N LYS A 262 -18.76 -6.81 11.94
CA LYS A 262 -18.28 -5.80 10.99
C LYS A 262 -17.26 -6.36 9.98
N ALA A 263 -16.68 -7.50 10.26
CA ALA A 263 -15.78 -8.17 9.31
C ALA A 263 -16.54 -8.74 8.10
N ILE A 264 -17.84 -9.03 8.28
CA ILE A 264 -18.65 -9.70 7.25
C ILE A 264 -19.12 -8.68 6.21
N VAL A 265 -18.87 -8.98 4.95
CA VAL A 265 -19.35 -8.21 3.79
C VAL A 265 -20.05 -9.14 2.80
N SER A 266 -21.01 -8.60 2.06
CA SER A 266 -21.69 -9.32 0.97
C SER A 266 -21.13 -8.96 -0.39
N GLY A 267 -21.38 -9.82 -1.39
CA GLY A 267 -21.01 -9.53 -2.78
C GLY A 267 -21.69 -8.26 -3.33
N ALA A 268 -22.91 -7.95 -2.88
CA ALA A 268 -23.59 -6.71 -3.24
C ALA A 268 -22.87 -5.48 -2.67
N GLN A 269 -22.50 -5.51 -1.39
CA GLN A 269 -21.75 -4.42 -0.74
C GLN A 269 -20.41 -4.15 -1.44
N LEU A 270 -19.64 -5.17 -1.84
CA LEU A 270 -18.38 -4.97 -2.53
C LEU A 270 -18.51 -4.24 -3.88
N GLN A 271 -19.70 -4.29 -4.48
CA GLN A 271 -20.02 -3.64 -5.76
C GLN A 271 -20.52 -2.20 -5.61
N GLU A 272 -20.80 -1.75 -4.40
CA GLU A 272 -21.23 -0.38 -4.12
C GLU A 272 -20.18 0.65 -4.51
N LYS A 273 -20.57 1.92 -4.53
CA LYS A 273 -19.67 3.04 -4.76
C LYS A 273 -18.66 3.17 -3.61
N SER A 274 -17.49 3.71 -3.91
CA SER A 274 -16.51 4.12 -2.89
C SER A 274 -17.13 5.12 -1.90
N CYS A 275 -16.78 4.98 -0.63
CA CYS A 275 -17.16 5.93 0.42
C CYS A 275 -16.22 7.16 0.47
N TYR A 276 -15.16 7.18 -0.32
CA TYR A 276 -14.20 8.28 -0.35
C TYR A 276 -14.83 9.54 -0.95
N LYS A 277 -14.69 10.67 -0.26
CA LYS A 277 -15.17 11.98 -0.71
C LYS A 277 -14.10 12.66 -1.56
N TYR A 278 -14.17 12.44 -2.88
CA TYR A 278 -13.25 13.06 -3.83
C TYR A 278 -13.50 14.57 -3.97
N GLY A 279 -12.43 15.33 -4.15
CA GLY A 279 -12.42 16.76 -4.32
C GLY A 279 -11.15 17.40 -3.78
N THR A 280 -10.92 18.67 -4.13
CA THR A 280 -9.80 19.45 -3.60
C THR A 280 -10.13 20.03 -2.23
N VAL A 281 -9.11 20.22 -1.41
CA VAL A 281 -9.22 20.81 -0.07
C VAL A 281 -8.48 22.16 -0.05
N GLU A 282 -9.17 23.20 0.39
CA GLU A 282 -8.62 24.54 0.61
C GLU A 282 -9.04 25.04 1.98
N ASN A 283 -8.08 25.49 2.77
CA ASN A 283 -8.33 25.99 4.13
C ASN A 283 -9.17 25.00 4.97
N TYR A 284 -8.79 23.70 4.95
CA TYR A 284 -9.45 22.59 5.67
C TYR A 284 -10.85 22.22 5.16
N VAL A 285 -11.34 22.84 4.09
CA VAL A 285 -12.68 22.62 3.56
C VAL A 285 -12.59 21.90 2.22
N LEU A 286 -13.41 20.87 2.06
CA LEU A 286 -13.58 20.19 0.78
C LEU A 286 -14.31 21.12 -0.18
N THR A 287 -13.56 21.62 -1.15
CA THR A 287 -14.07 22.46 -2.26
C THR A 287 -14.20 21.61 -3.52
N SER A 288 -14.55 22.13 -4.64
CA SER A 288 -14.47 21.48 -5.96
C SER A 288 -14.74 19.96 -5.93
N GLN A 289 -15.86 19.54 -5.31
CA GLN A 289 -16.22 18.11 -5.24
C GLN A 289 -16.21 17.50 -6.64
N ASN A 290 -15.48 16.41 -6.78
CA ASN A 290 -15.41 15.62 -8.00
C ASN A 290 -15.94 14.22 -7.68
N GLN A 291 -17.16 13.93 -8.07
CA GLN A 291 -17.83 12.65 -7.81
C GLN A 291 -17.40 11.55 -8.80
N VAL A 292 -16.13 11.55 -9.20
CA VAL A 292 -15.57 10.49 -10.01
C VAL A 292 -15.16 9.35 -9.07
N TYR A 293 -15.85 8.26 -9.21
CA TYR A 293 -15.59 7.02 -8.45
C TYR A 293 -15.11 5.94 -9.40
N PRO A 294 -14.49 4.85 -8.90
CA PRO A 294 -14.51 3.62 -9.66
C PRO A 294 -15.96 3.28 -10.04
N GLU A 295 -16.23 3.13 -11.32
CA GLU A 295 -17.59 2.85 -11.81
C GLU A 295 -18.15 1.55 -11.27
N LYS A 296 -17.25 0.60 -10.97
CA LYS A 296 -17.57 -0.71 -10.42
C LYS A 296 -16.69 -1.02 -9.23
N PHE A 297 -17.23 -1.79 -8.29
CA PHE A 297 -16.47 -2.34 -7.17
C PHE A 297 -15.83 -1.27 -6.27
N GLY A 298 -16.47 -0.11 -6.09
CA GLY A 298 -15.91 1.01 -5.34
C GLY A 298 -15.64 0.66 -3.88
N ARG A 299 -16.56 -0.09 -3.24
CA ARG A 299 -16.36 -0.55 -1.87
C ARG A 299 -15.21 -1.56 -1.73
N PHE A 300 -15.04 -2.47 -2.71
CA PHE A 300 -13.87 -3.35 -2.75
C PHE A 300 -12.58 -2.56 -2.97
N TYR A 301 -12.61 -1.52 -3.79
CA TYR A 301 -11.47 -0.63 -3.99
C TYR A 301 -11.10 0.14 -2.70
N ASP A 302 -12.08 0.52 -1.87
CA ASP A 302 -11.82 1.08 -0.54
C ASP A 302 -11.13 0.05 0.37
N GLU A 303 -11.60 -1.21 0.32
CA GLU A 303 -10.99 -2.30 1.07
C GLU A 303 -9.52 -2.51 0.73
N LEU A 304 -9.15 -2.43 -0.58
CA LEU A 304 -7.74 -2.44 -0.99
C LEU A 304 -6.98 -1.25 -0.39
N GLY A 305 -7.61 -0.09 -0.28
CA GLY A 305 -7.02 1.10 0.33
C GLY A 305 -6.69 0.89 1.80
N TRP A 306 -7.65 0.39 2.58
CA TRP A 306 -7.47 0.16 4.02
C TRP A 306 -6.46 -0.95 4.31
N GLU A 307 -6.51 -2.03 3.54
CA GLU A 307 -5.62 -3.17 3.74
C GLU A 307 -4.17 -2.85 3.34
N PHE A 308 -3.98 -2.13 2.23
CA PHE A 308 -2.65 -1.92 1.63
C PHE A 308 -2.13 -0.48 1.73
N ALA A 309 -2.65 0.34 2.66
CA ALA A 309 -2.16 1.69 2.86
C ALA A 309 -0.64 1.70 3.10
N GLY A 310 0.10 2.45 2.26
CA GLY A 310 1.55 2.57 2.34
C GLY A 310 2.37 1.40 1.76
N GLU A 311 1.74 0.35 1.22
CA GLU A 311 2.43 -0.78 0.57
C GLU A 311 2.69 -0.58 -0.94
N SER A 312 2.63 0.65 -1.42
CA SER A 312 2.94 1.04 -2.81
C SER A 312 2.01 0.51 -3.91
N TYR A 313 0.83 -0.01 -3.57
CA TYR A 313 -0.11 -0.56 -4.55
C TYR A 313 -1.10 0.48 -5.09
N ARG A 314 -1.42 1.54 -4.34
CA ARG A 314 -2.56 2.43 -4.61
C ARG A 314 -2.56 3.05 -6.01
N ARG A 315 -1.43 3.56 -6.50
CA ARG A 315 -1.35 4.16 -7.85
C ARG A 315 -1.76 3.17 -8.93
N ARG A 316 -1.29 1.94 -8.84
CA ARG A 316 -1.61 0.85 -9.78
C ARG A 316 -3.10 0.49 -9.72
N ASP A 317 -3.65 0.42 -8.52
CA ASP A 317 -5.07 0.16 -8.32
C ASP A 317 -5.91 1.30 -8.89
N MET A 318 -5.56 2.56 -8.65
CA MET A 318 -6.24 3.72 -9.23
C MET A 318 -6.26 3.70 -10.76
N ILE A 319 -5.16 3.26 -11.40
CA ILE A 319 -5.09 3.09 -12.85
C ILE A 319 -6.01 1.97 -13.31
N ARG A 320 -5.96 0.79 -12.64
CA ARG A 320 -6.76 -0.38 -12.99
C ARG A 320 -8.26 -0.15 -12.80
N PHE A 321 -8.65 0.65 -11.81
CA PHE A 321 -10.03 1.07 -11.58
C PHE A 321 -10.45 2.31 -12.38
N GLY A 322 -9.56 2.85 -13.20
CA GLY A 322 -9.88 3.84 -14.24
C GLY A 322 -10.13 5.28 -13.74
N HIS A 323 -9.65 5.65 -12.55
CA HIS A 323 -9.91 7.00 -12.03
C HIS A 323 -8.65 7.80 -11.65
N PHE A 324 -7.44 7.25 -11.77
CA PHE A 324 -6.19 7.93 -11.44
C PHE A 324 -6.06 9.32 -12.11
N THR A 325 -6.45 9.41 -13.37
CA THR A 325 -6.35 10.63 -14.17
C THR A 325 -7.65 11.46 -14.22
N LYS A 326 -8.67 11.05 -13.46
CA LYS A 326 -10.00 11.69 -13.48
C LYS A 326 -10.39 12.27 -12.12
N ALA A 327 -9.98 11.66 -11.03
CA ALA A 327 -10.38 12.03 -9.69
C ALA A 327 -9.52 13.15 -9.11
N LYS A 328 -10.14 13.97 -8.25
CA LYS A 328 -9.47 15.01 -7.46
C LYS A 328 -9.40 14.55 -6.00
N TRP A 329 -8.31 14.79 -5.34
CA TRP A 329 -8.16 14.57 -3.90
C TRP A 329 -7.11 15.49 -3.29
N LEU A 330 -7.39 16.05 -2.13
CA LEU A 330 -6.54 17.01 -1.43
C LEU A 330 -6.11 18.15 -2.36
N SER A 331 -4.88 18.17 -2.86
CA SER A 331 -4.37 19.13 -3.86
C SER A 331 -4.08 18.48 -5.21
N HIS A 332 -4.50 17.23 -5.41
CA HIS A 332 -4.33 16.57 -6.70
C HIS A 332 -5.44 16.95 -7.67
N GLU A 333 -5.02 17.36 -8.87
CA GLU A 333 -5.88 17.63 -10.02
C GLU A 333 -5.60 16.63 -11.14
N PRO A 334 -6.63 16.23 -11.93
CA PRO A 334 -6.43 15.44 -13.14
C PRO A 334 -5.48 16.13 -14.10
N ASN A 335 -4.53 15.39 -14.65
CA ASN A 335 -3.43 15.94 -15.44
C ASN A 335 -3.17 15.15 -16.73
N GLY A 336 -4.23 14.59 -17.31
CA GLY A 336 -4.20 13.86 -18.58
C GLY A 336 -3.87 12.36 -18.44
N ASP A 337 -4.46 11.56 -19.33
CA ASP A 337 -4.37 10.08 -19.28
C ASP A 337 -2.95 9.56 -19.54
N TYR A 338 -2.09 10.35 -20.18
CA TYR A 338 -0.68 9.99 -20.39
C TYR A 338 0.08 9.81 -19.07
N LYS A 339 -0.38 10.42 -17.96
CA LYS A 339 0.21 10.27 -16.63
C LYS A 339 0.08 8.86 -16.03
N THR A 340 -0.67 7.96 -16.65
CA THR A 340 -0.68 6.54 -16.28
C THR A 340 0.66 5.84 -16.57
N VAL A 341 1.48 6.42 -17.44
CA VAL A 341 2.85 5.95 -17.77
C VAL A 341 3.85 7.00 -17.29
N PHE A 342 5.01 6.59 -16.83
CA PHE A 342 6.09 7.52 -16.50
C PHE A 342 6.84 8.00 -17.75
N PRO A 343 7.43 9.20 -17.74
CA PRO A 343 8.35 9.62 -18.79
C PRO A 343 9.60 8.74 -18.78
N LEU A 344 10.23 8.59 -19.95
CA LEU A 344 11.59 8.08 -20.00
C LEU A 344 12.54 9.11 -19.39
N PRO A 345 13.54 8.71 -18.60
CA PRO A 345 14.54 9.65 -18.09
C PRO A 345 15.19 10.42 -19.25
N GLN A 346 15.25 11.74 -19.15
CA GLN A 346 15.74 12.61 -20.22
C GLN A 346 17.15 12.19 -20.67
N LYS A 347 18.03 11.88 -19.72
CA LYS A 347 19.41 11.40 -20.02
C LYS A 347 19.42 10.17 -20.93
N VAL A 348 18.44 9.27 -20.77
CA VAL A 348 18.36 8.04 -21.60
C VAL A 348 17.89 8.38 -23.01
N VAL A 349 16.95 9.32 -23.16
CA VAL A 349 16.48 9.81 -24.46
C VAL A 349 17.62 10.53 -25.19
N ASP A 350 18.33 11.42 -24.49
CA ASP A 350 19.41 12.22 -25.07
C ASP A 350 20.62 11.37 -25.55
N THR A 351 20.84 10.24 -24.90
CA THR A 351 21.99 9.35 -25.21
C THR A 351 21.65 8.22 -26.18
N ASN A 352 20.38 8.01 -26.48
CA ASN A 352 19.94 6.95 -27.40
C ASN A 352 19.03 7.48 -28.51
N PRO A 353 19.57 7.74 -29.73
CA PRO A 353 18.80 8.31 -30.83
C PRO A 353 17.67 7.41 -31.36
N ASN A 354 17.60 6.16 -30.90
CA ASN A 354 16.52 5.22 -31.25
C ASN A 354 15.34 5.24 -30.26
N LEU A 355 15.43 6.09 -29.21
CA LEU A 355 14.37 6.23 -28.22
C LEU A 355 13.66 7.57 -28.38
N GLU A 356 12.35 7.51 -28.47
CA GLU A 356 11.46 8.65 -28.39
C GLU A 356 10.78 8.69 -27.03
N GLN A 357 10.59 9.89 -26.50
CA GLN A 357 9.86 10.11 -25.26
C GLN A 357 8.43 9.57 -25.35
N ASN A 358 7.84 9.19 -24.23
CA ASN A 358 6.43 8.84 -24.17
C ASN A 358 5.56 10.03 -24.62
N PRO A 359 4.46 9.79 -25.37
CA PRO A 359 3.60 10.85 -25.85
C PRO A 359 3.16 11.83 -24.74
N ASN A 360 3.10 13.11 -25.05
CA ASN A 360 2.72 14.21 -24.15
C ASN A 360 3.71 14.50 -23.00
N TYR A 361 4.89 13.85 -22.98
CA TYR A 361 6.03 14.29 -22.16
C TYR A 361 7.03 15.03 -23.08
N GLN A 362 7.46 16.19 -22.60
CA GLN A 362 8.48 17.03 -23.29
C GLN A 362 9.84 16.81 -22.66
#